data_638a60b61df87b4b7688e88d399c04c8
#
_entry.id   638a60b61df87b4b7688e88d399c04c8
#
_cell.length_a   1.000
_cell.length_b   1.000
_cell.length_c   1.000
_cell.angle_alpha   90.00
_cell.angle_beta   90.00
_cell.angle_gamma   90.00
#
_symmetry.space_group_name_H-M   'P 1'
#
loop_
_entity.id
_entity.type
_entity.pdbx_description
1 polymer ?
#
loop_
_entity_poly.entity_id
_entity_poly.type
_entity_poly.pdbx_seq_one_letter_code
_entity_poly.pdbx_strand_id
1 'polypeptide(L)'
;MERKNIQYDCSRGCEVETTEMGELFVRYNQGCCKLDAFSWMDGIPTSQGKDLFEVRFKNTRKMVFRNDSGQIIKKGDLVIVEAVNGHDLGIVTLEGPMVLHQLARRKINPANFEFRKIYRKAKIYDIHRWQEAIAREHKTMIRARQLAARLGLDMKIGDVEFQGDGTKAIFYYIADARVDFRQLIKDFAEEFHIRVEMKQIGARQEAGLIGGIGVCGRALCCSKFISDFQSITTQAARCQDLSLNPQKLAGQCSKLKCCINYEASTYIDAQKDFPNLRNPLEFEDGPAFLMKTDILRRTMYFSYDAHSMANLYPLSVDQVKEVIAANRNGGKPSSLQDRGRQDAARDTEFVSAVGDDSISRFDEKKKRRSGRGRHRNRQKPNEKGEAK
;
A
#
# COMPACT_ATOMS: atom_id res chain seq x y z
N MET A 1 -41.78 1.34 3.06
CA MET A 1 -41.07 0.03 3.09
C MET A 1 -39.63 0.27 3.47
N GLU A 2 -39.23 -0.14 4.66
CA GLU A 2 -37.88 0.04 5.15
C GLU A 2 -36.91 -0.81 4.31
N ARG A 3 -35.93 -0.14 3.71
CA ARG A 3 -34.80 -0.81 3.07
C ARG A 3 -34.01 -1.50 4.18
N LYS A 4 -34.09 -2.81 4.26
CA LYS A 4 -33.20 -3.59 5.11
C LYS A 4 -31.79 -3.54 4.52
N ASN A 5 -31.02 -2.54 4.95
CA ASN A 5 -29.60 -2.48 4.66
C ASN A 5 -28.92 -3.65 5.39
N ILE A 6 -28.47 -4.60 4.60
CA ILE A 6 -27.68 -5.71 5.13
C ILE A 6 -26.25 -5.23 5.19
N GLN A 7 -25.84 -4.70 6.36
CA GLN A 7 -24.51 -4.19 6.59
C GLN A 7 -23.53 -5.35 6.83
N TYR A 8 -22.52 -5.47 5.94
CA TYR A 8 -21.49 -6.48 6.06
C TYR A 8 -20.29 -5.94 6.84
N ASP A 9 -19.71 -6.80 7.64
CA ASP A 9 -18.46 -6.50 8.35
C ASP A 9 -17.35 -6.11 7.35
N CYS A 10 -16.61 -5.06 7.67
CA CYS A 10 -15.55 -4.44 6.85
C CYS A 10 -14.46 -5.41 6.36
N SER A 11 -14.35 -6.59 6.94
CA SER A 11 -13.39 -7.62 6.53
C SER A 11 -13.63 -8.17 5.12
N ARG A 12 -14.87 -8.09 4.62
CA ARG A 12 -15.28 -8.56 3.28
C ARG A 12 -15.36 -7.41 2.25
N GLY A 13 -15.47 -6.17 2.71
CA GLY A 13 -15.27 -4.95 1.91
C GLY A 13 -16.40 -4.58 0.95
N CYS A 14 -17.61 -5.09 1.11
CA CYS A 14 -18.75 -4.73 0.30
C CYS A 14 -20.06 -4.82 1.08
N GLU A 15 -21.02 -4.01 0.68
CA GLU A 15 -22.42 -4.05 1.12
C GLU A 15 -23.25 -4.68 -0.01
N VAL A 16 -24.19 -5.55 0.33
CA VAL A 16 -25.11 -6.13 -0.63
C VAL A 16 -26.49 -5.52 -0.40
N GLU A 17 -27.01 -4.85 -1.41
CA GLU A 17 -28.35 -4.32 -1.43
C GLU A 17 -29.22 -5.18 -2.36
N THR A 18 -30.48 -5.30 -2.05
CA THR A 18 -31.46 -5.96 -2.92
C THR A 18 -32.29 -4.88 -3.58
N THR A 19 -32.38 -4.89 -4.92
CA THR A 19 -33.27 -4.00 -5.66
C THR A 19 -34.72 -4.40 -5.42
N GLU A 20 -35.66 -3.50 -5.71
CA GLU A 20 -37.10 -3.79 -5.61
C GLU A 20 -37.54 -4.95 -6.50
N MET A 21 -36.77 -5.26 -7.57
CA MET A 21 -36.98 -6.40 -8.46
C MET A 21 -36.36 -7.71 -7.98
N GLY A 22 -35.74 -7.73 -6.77
CA GLY A 22 -35.09 -8.92 -6.23
C GLY A 22 -33.70 -9.18 -6.81
N GLU A 23 -33.13 -8.27 -7.59
CA GLU A 23 -31.76 -8.38 -8.05
C GLU A 23 -30.78 -7.94 -6.95
N LEU A 24 -29.68 -8.67 -6.85
CA LEU A 24 -28.61 -8.38 -5.88
C LEU A 24 -27.68 -7.36 -6.50
N PHE A 25 -27.55 -6.24 -5.83
CA PHE A 25 -26.59 -5.21 -6.15
C PHE A 25 -25.50 -5.13 -5.07
N VAL A 26 -24.25 -5.28 -5.49
CA VAL A 26 -23.12 -5.16 -4.58
C VAL A 26 -22.63 -3.72 -4.61
N ARG A 27 -22.82 -3.00 -3.52
CA ARG A 27 -22.30 -1.66 -3.34
C ARG A 27 -20.91 -1.75 -2.74
N TYR A 28 -19.93 -1.21 -3.43
CA TYR A 28 -18.58 -1.06 -2.90
C TYR A 28 -18.58 0.06 -1.87
N ASN A 29 -18.14 -0.25 -0.66
CA ASN A 29 -17.88 0.80 0.30
C ASN A 29 -16.71 1.65 -0.23
N GLN A 30 -16.92 2.95 -0.43
CA GLN A 30 -15.90 3.89 -0.86
C GLN A 30 -14.73 3.80 0.14
N GLY A 31 -13.59 3.29 -0.31
CA GLY A 31 -12.42 3.03 0.52
C GLY A 31 -11.95 1.59 0.57
N CYS A 32 -12.67 0.62 -0.02
CA CYS A 32 -12.15 -0.73 -0.18
C CYS A 32 -11.17 -0.79 -1.36
N CYS A 33 -9.96 -0.27 -1.15
CA CYS A 33 -8.88 -0.23 -2.16
C CYS A 33 -8.56 -1.60 -2.79
N LYS A 34 -9.01 -2.71 -2.18
CA LYS A 34 -8.73 -4.05 -2.69
C LYS A 34 -9.54 -4.41 -3.93
N LEU A 35 -10.75 -3.84 -4.06
CA LEU A 35 -11.62 -4.06 -5.22
C LEU A 35 -11.30 -3.08 -6.37
N ASP A 36 -10.86 -1.86 -6.01
CA ASP A 36 -10.64 -0.80 -7.00
C ASP A 36 -9.16 -0.58 -7.38
N ALA A 37 -8.26 -1.45 -6.92
CA ALA A 37 -6.83 -1.32 -7.19
C ALA A 37 -6.47 -1.22 -8.68
N PHE A 38 -7.32 -1.76 -9.56
CA PHE A 38 -7.13 -1.79 -11.02
C PHE A 38 -8.29 -1.17 -11.80
N SER A 39 -9.18 -0.41 -11.14
CA SER A 39 -10.36 0.20 -11.80
C SER A 39 -10.00 1.13 -12.97
N TRP A 40 -8.83 1.76 -12.92
CA TRP A 40 -8.30 2.58 -14.01
C TRP A 40 -8.01 1.83 -15.30
N MET A 41 -7.99 0.49 -15.26
CA MET A 41 -7.80 -0.39 -16.42
C MET A 41 -9.10 -1.01 -16.94
N ASP A 42 -10.24 -0.78 -16.29
CA ASP A 42 -11.53 -1.41 -16.63
C ASP A 42 -12.00 -1.07 -18.06
N GLY A 43 -11.53 0.03 -18.64
CA GLY A 43 -11.86 0.46 -20.00
C GLY A 43 -10.98 -0.12 -21.12
N ILE A 44 -10.01 -0.97 -20.81
CA ILE A 44 -9.11 -1.53 -21.84
C ILE A 44 -9.80 -2.70 -22.54
N PRO A 45 -10.12 -2.58 -23.84
CA PRO A 45 -10.77 -3.66 -24.58
C PRO A 45 -9.80 -4.84 -24.76
N THR A 46 -10.29 -6.04 -24.49
CA THR A 46 -9.49 -7.25 -24.64
C THR A 46 -10.31 -8.44 -25.08
N SER A 47 -9.69 -9.30 -25.87
CA SER A 47 -10.26 -10.59 -26.30
C SER A 47 -9.74 -11.78 -25.50
N GLN A 48 -8.64 -11.61 -24.75
CA GLN A 48 -7.98 -12.71 -24.04
C GLN A 48 -8.44 -12.84 -22.60
N GLY A 49 -8.59 -14.07 -22.11
CA GLY A 49 -8.89 -14.36 -20.71
C GLY A 49 -10.31 -14.02 -20.24
N LYS A 50 -11.27 -13.91 -21.16
CA LYS A 50 -12.67 -13.59 -20.83
C LYS A 50 -13.36 -14.58 -19.92
N ASP A 51 -12.86 -15.79 -19.85
CA ASP A 51 -13.38 -16.92 -19.06
C ASP A 51 -12.74 -17.03 -17.66
N LEU A 52 -11.69 -16.25 -17.38
CA LEU A 52 -10.97 -16.31 -16.11
C LEU A 52 -11.33 -15.13 -15.21
N PHE A 53 -11.61 -15.44 -13.94
CA PHE A 53 -11.99 -14.49 -12.92
C PHE A 53 -11.21 -14.70 -11.64
N GLU A 54 -10.66 -13.61 -11.04
CA GLU A 54 -10.14 -13.66 -9.69
C GLU A 54 -11.28 -13.44 -8.71
N VAL A 55 -11.50 -14.42 -7.83
CA VAL A 55 -12.53 -14.36 -6.79
C VAL A 55 -11.84 -14.25 -5.44
N ARG A 56 -12.33 -13.32 -4.63
CA ARG A 56 -11.84 -13.02 -3.29
C ARG A 56 -12.83 -13.55 -2.24
N PHE A 57 -12.24 -14.03 -1.17
CA PHE A 57 -12.91 -14.49 0.04
C PHE A 57 -12.55 -13.59 1.23
N LYS A 58 -12.39 -14.15 2.42
CA LYS A 58 -12.01 -13.38 3.61
C LYS A 58 -10.57 -12.87 3.49
N ASN A 59 -10.37 -11.64 3.90
CA ASN A 59 -9.07 -10.96 4.01
C ASN A 59 -8.22 -11.01 2.71
N THR A 60 -7.11 -11.73 2.70
CA THR A 60 -6.18 -11.83 1.57
C THR A 60 -6.36 -13.10 0.75
N ARG A 61 -7.29 -14.00 1.13
CA ARG A 61 -7.54 -15.23 0.38
C ARG A 61 -8.23 -14.92 -0.92
N LYS A 62 -7.58 -15.27 -2.03
CA LYS A 62 -8.09 -15.10 -3.38
C LYS A 62 -7.58 -16.20 -4.29
N MET A 63 -8.42 -16.62 -5.23
CA MET A 63 -8.14 -17.68 -6.18
C MET A 63 -8.70 -17.32 -7.54
N VAL A 64 -8.13 -17.93 -8.59
CA VAL A 64 -8.62 -17.77 -9.95
C VAL A 64 -9.51 -18.95 -10.32
N PHE A 65 -10.63 -18.65 -10.94
CA PHE A 65 -11.65 -19.61 -11.38
C PHE A 65 -11.97 -19.40 -12.85
N ARG A 66 -12.46 -20.45 -13.48
CA ARG A 66 -12.96 -20.41 -14.84
C ARG A 66 -14.49 -20.36 -14.85
N ASN A 67 -15.05 -19.51 -15.68
CA ASN A 67 -16.49 -19.44 -15.87
C ASN A 67 -16.91 -20.34 -17.03
N ASP A 68 -17.43 -21.51 -16.71
CA ASP A 68 -18.02 -22.46 -17.66
C ASP A 68 -19.57 -22.39 -17.65
N SER A 69 -20.17 -21.47 -16.86
CA SER A 69 -21.62 -21.40 -16.65
C SER A 69 -22.39 -20.72 -17.77
N GLY A 70 -21.70 -20.05 -18.71
CA GLY A 70 -22.33 -19.25 -19.75
C GLY A 70 -22.98 -17.94 -19.25
N GLN A 71 -22.97 -17.67 -17.95
CA GLN A 71 -23.53 -16.44 -17.38
C GLN A 71 -22.53 -15.28 -17.54
N ILE A 72 -23.07 -14.09 -17.77
CA ILE A 72 -22.26 -12.88 -17.80
C ILE A 72 -21.89 -12.49 -16.38
N ILE A 73 -20.62 -12.68 -16.02
CA ILE A 73 -20.06 -12.34 -14.72
C ILE A 73 -19.24 -11.06 -14.85
N LYS A 74 -19.40 -10.14 -13.90
CA LYS A 74 -18.69 -8.87 -13.86
C LYS A 74 -17.95 -8.72 -12.53
N LYS A 75 -16.94 -7.84 -12.50
CA LYS A 75 -16.29 -7.40 -11.27
C LYS A 75 -17.35 -6.93 -10.26
N GLY A 76 -17.26 -7.46 -9.04
CA GLY A 76 -18.19 -7.17 -7.96
C GLY A 76 -19.32 -8.18 -7.79
N ASP A 77 -19.57 -9.02 -8.74
CA ASP A 77 -20.59 -10.06 -8.61
C ASP A 77 -20.22 -11.04 -7.49
N LEU A 78 -21.23 -11.45 -6.74
CA LEU A 78 -21.15 -12.57 -5.80
C LEU A 78 -21.35 -13.86 -6.57
N VAL A 79 -20.39 -14.77 -6.46
CA VAL A 79 -20.38 -16.02 -7.21
C VAL A 79 -20.21 -17.22 -6.31
N ILE A 80 -20.88 -18.30 -6.68
CA ILE A 80 -20.71 -19.64 -6.09
C ILE A 80 -19.64 -20.33 -6.90
N VAL A 81 -18.59 -20.77 -6.21
CA VAL A 81 -17.41 -21.39 -6.80
C VAL A 81 -17.19 -22.79 -6.28
N GLU A 82 -16.52 -23.59 -7.07
CA GLU A 82 -16.10 -24.92 -6.71
C GLU A 82 -15.06 -24.88 -5.58
N ALA A 83 -15.29 -25.61 -4.51
CA ALA A 83 -14.34 -25.86 -3.44
C ALA A 83 -13.79 -27.29 -3.51
N VAL A 84 -12.77 -27.63 -2.71
CA VAL A 84 -12.25 -29.01 -2.63
C VAL A 84 -13.36 -29.98 -2.19
N ASN A 85 -14.21 -29.49 -1.29
CA ASN A 85 -15.40 -30.18 -0.84
C ASN A 85 -16.52 -29.15 -0.76
N GLY A 86 -17.63 -29.40 -1.47
CA GLY A 86 -18.76 -28.49 -1.51
C GLY A 86 -18.54 -27.28 -2.39
N HIS A 87 -19.09 -26.16 -1.97
CA HIS A 87 -18.99 -24.88 -2.70
C HIS A 87 -18.69 -23.74 -1.76
N ASP A 88 -18.03 -22.72 -2.28
CA ASP A 88 -17.73 -21.50 -1.52
C ASP A 88 -18.35 -20.28 -2.19
N LEU A 89 -18.55 -19.21 -1.44
CA LEU A 89 -19.07 -17.95 -1.96
C LEU A 89 -17.97 -16.89 -1.86
N GLY A 90 -17.77 -16.20 -2.99
CA GLY A 90 -16.78 -15.15 -3.06
C GLY A 90 -17.20 -14.01 -3.97
N ILE A 91 -16.40 -12.96 -3.98
CA ILE A 91 -16.63 -11.73 -4.74
C ILE A 91 -15.63 -11.65 -5.87
N VAL A 92 -16.10 -11.43 -7.09
CA VAL A 92 -15.23 -11.22 -8.26
C VAL A 92 -14.48 -9.90 -8.11
N THR A 93 -13.15 -9.96 -8.12
CA THR A 93 -12.30 -8.77 -8.00
C THR A 93 -11.63 -8.35 -9.28
N LEU A 94 -11.30 -9.30 -10.15
CA LEU A 94 -10.70 -9.03 -11.46
C LEU A 94 -11.33 -9.93 -12.52
N GLU A 95 -11.39 -9.43 -13.75
CA GLU A 95 -11.82 -10.14 -14.94
C GLU A 95 -10.86 -9.91 -16.10
N GLY A 96 -10.89 -10.80 -17.07
CA GLY A 96 -10.17 -10.64 -18.33
C GLY A 96 -8.64 -10.63 -18.20
N PRO A 97 -7.94 -9.78 -18.97
CA PRO A 97 -6.47 -9.81 -19.05
C PRO A 97 -5.78 -9.46 -17.76
N MET A 98 -6.43 -8.74 -16.86
CA MET A 98 -5.84 -8.46 -15.55
C MET A 98 -5.61 -9.71 -14.75
N VAL A 99 -6.46 -10.73 -14.92
CA VAL A 99 -6.26 -12.05 -14.32
C VAL A 99 -5.01 -12.72 -14.91
N LEU A 100 -4.81 -12.63 -16.24
CA LEU A 100 -3.62 -13.15 -16.89
C LEU A 100 -2.33 -12.48 -16.39
N HIS A 101 -2.34 -11.17 -16.21
CA HIS A 101 -1.21 -10.45 -15.62
C HIS A 101 -0.92 -10.89 -14.18
N GLN A 102 -1.95 -11.13 -13.37
CA GLN A 102 -1.76 -11.67 -12.01
C GLN A 102 -1.20 -13.09 -12.02
N LEU A 103 -1.64 -13.94 -12.94
CA LEU A 103 -1.11 -15.29 -13.10
C LEU A 103 0.37 -15.26 -13.56
N ALA A 104 0.70 -14.41 -14.52
CA ALA A 104 2.08 -14.22 -14.98
C ALA A 104 3.00 -13.75 -13.84
N ARG A 105 2.54 -12.80 -13.01
CA ARG A 105 3.26 -12.35 -11.82
C ARG A 105 3.52 -13.48 -10.82
N ARG A 106 2.57 -14.41 -10.70
CA ARG A 106 2.70 -15.62 -9.85
C ARG A 106 3.46 -16.75 -10.52
N LYS A 107 3.95 -16.56 -11.76
CA LYS A 107 4.61 -17.57 -12.58
C LYS A 107 3.74 -18.80 -12.84
N ILE A 108 2.43 -18.62 -12.95
CA ILE A 108 1.47 -19.67 -13.29
C ILE A 108 1.14 -19.54 -14.77
N ASN A 109 1.38 -20.61 -15.54
CA ASN A 109 0.97 -20.68 -16.93
C ASN A 109 -0.50 -21.12 -17.03
N PRO A 110 -1.40 -20.29 -17.59
CA PRO A 110 -2.81 -20.62 -17.69
C PRO A 110 -3.12 -21.88 -18.50
N ALA A 111 -2.27 -22.24 -19.45
CA ALA A 111 -2.47 -23.40 -20.32
C ALA A 111 -2.24 -24.74 -19.58
N ASN A 112 -1.39 -24.74 -18.56
CA ASN A 112 -0.99 -25.95 -17.83
C ASN A 112 -1.63 -26.05 -16.44
N PHE A 113 -2.46 -25.06 -16.07
CA PHE A 113 -3.08 -25.01 -14.75
C PHE A 113 -4.56 -25.33 -14.85
N GLU A 114 -5.02 -26.30 -14.05
CA GLU A 114 -6.43 -26.65 -13.95
C GLU A 114 -7.14 -25.69 -13.00
N PHE A 115 -8.00 -24.84 -13.56
CA PHE A 115 -8.80 -23.90 -12.78
C PHE A 115 -10.10 -24.54 -12.33
N ARG A 116 -10.48 -24.31 -11.08
CA ARG A 116 -11.81 -24.64 -10.57
C ARG A 116 -12.86 -23.77 -11.22
N LYS A 117 -14.10 -24.23 -11.18
CA LYS A 117 -15.21 -23.63 -11.91
C LYS A 117 -15.99 -22.62 -11.07
N ILE A 118 -16.58 -21.64 -11.74
CA ILE A 118 -17.67 -20.85 -11.20
C ILE A 118 -18.96 -21.57 -11.61
N TYR A 119 -19.78 -21.93 -10.61
CA TYR A 119 -21.04 -22.60 -10.89
C TYR A 119 -22.12 -21.64 -11.37
N ARG A 120 -22.30 -20.52 -10.68
CA ARG A 120 -23.32 -19.51 -10.97
C ARG A 120 -23.14 -18.25 -10.13
N LYS A 121 -23.91 -17.21 -10.44
CA LYS A 121 -24.10 -16.08 -9.53
C LYS A 121 -24.84 -16.52 -8.27
N ALA A 122 -24.50 -15.90 -7.14
CA ALA A 122 -25.15 -16.17 -5.87
C ALA A 122 -26.61 -15.69 -5.88
N LYS A 123 -27.50 -16.47 -5.27
CA LYS A 123 -28.89 -16.12 -5.01
C LYS A 123 -29.06 -15.63 -3.57
N ILE A 124 -30.18 -15.00 -3.26
CA ILE A 124 -30.49 -14.48 -1.93
C ILE A 124 -30.31 -15.54 -0.82
N TYR A 125 -30.75 -16.75 -1.08
CA TYR A 125 -30.59 -17.89 -0.17
C TYR A 125 -29.11 -18.20 0.16
N ASP A 126 -28.24 -18.17 -0.86
CA ASP A 126 -26.81 -18.43 -0.68
C ASP A 126 -26.16 -17.35 0.21
N ILE A 127 -26.61 -16.11 0.02
CA ILE A 127 -26.12 -14.97 0.78
C ILE A 127 -26.53 -15.07 2.26
N HIS A 128 -27.79 -15.42 2.53
CA HIS A 128 -28.23 -15.61 3.92
C HIS A 128 -27.43 -16.69 4.62
N ARG A 129 -27.21 -17.82 3.97
CA ARG A 129 -26.40 -18.91 4.51
C ARG A 129 -24.96 -18.50 4.77
N TRP A 130 -24.39 -17.73 3.85
CA TRP A 130 -23.04 -17.18 4.01
C TRP A 130 -22.96 -16.18 5.17
N GLN A 131 -23.97 -15.33 5.37
CA GLN A 131 -24.06 -14.42 6.51
C GLN A 131 -24.12 -15.17 7.85
N GLU A 132 -24.91 -16.22 7.92
CA GLU A 132 -24.98 -17.06 9.11
C GLU A 132 -23.63 -17.71 9.42
N ALA A 133 -22.89 -18.16 8.38
CA ALA A 133 -21.55 -18.70 8.52
C ALA A 133 -20.58 -17.63 9.08
N ILE A 134 -20.62 -16.40 8.54
CA ILE A 134 -19.80 -15.27 9.03
C ILE A 134 -20.12 -14.92 10.48
N ALA A 135 -21.39 -14.89 10.86
CA ALA A 135 -21.81 -14.55 12.22
C ALA A 135 -21.25 -15.53 13.27
N ARG A 136 -20.96 -16.78 12.89
CA ARG A 136 -20.35 -17.79 13.75
C ARG A 136 -18.83 -17.62 13.94
N GLU A 137 -18.12 -16.95 13.02
CA GLU A 137 -16.65 -16.89 12.98
C GLU A 137 -16.05 -16.39 14.28
N HIS A 138 -16.54 -15.27 14.81
CA HIS A 138 -15.97 -14.66 16.02
C HIS A 138 -16.15 -15.55 17.26
N LYS A 139 -17.33 -16.12 17.45
CA LYS A 139 -17.59 -17.02 18.58
C LYS A 139 -16.73 -18.28 18.50
N THR A 140 -16.63 -18.86 17.31
CA THR A 140 -15.78 -20.03 17.02
C THR A 140 -14.31 -19.71 17.29
N MET A 141 -13.82 -18.54 16.89
CA MET A 141 -12.43 -18.12 17.15
C MET A 141 -12.12 -18.05 18.64
N ILE A 142 -13.00 -17.44 19.45
CA ILE A 142 -12.81 -17.34 20.90
C ILE A 142 -12.77 -18.74 21.52
N ARG A 143 -13.72 -19.59 21.15
CA ARG A 143 -13.79 -20.95 21.67
C ARG A 143 -12.58 -21.78 21.26
N ALA A 144 -12.13 -21.67 20.02
CA ALA A 144 -10.94 -22.34 19.51
C ALA A 144 -9.66 -21.93 20.28
N ARG A 145 -9.53 -20.67 20.66
CA ARG A 145 -8.43 -20.19 21.50
C ARG A 145 -8.45 -20.85 22.88
N GLN A 146 -9.63 -20.99 23.49
CA GLN A 146 -9.77 -21.65 24.78
C GLN A 146 -9.36 -23.13 24.71
N LEU A 147 -9.76 -23.84 23.65
CA LEU A 147 -9.39 -25.24 23.44
C LEU A 147 -7.87 -25.40 23.23
N ALA A 148 -7.25 -24.56 22.41
CA ALA A 148 -5.81 -24.57 22.20
C ALA A 148 -5.03 -24.29 23.50
N ALA A 149 -5.49 -23.33 24.32
CA ALA A 149 -4.90 -23.03 25.63
C ALA A 149 -5.05 -24.20 26.62
N ARG A 150 -6.21 -24.90 26.60
CA ARG A 150 -6.43 -26.09 27.46
C ARG A 150 -5.45 -27.21 27.15
N LEU A 151 -5.10 -27.39 25.87
CA LEU A 151 -4.12 -28.40 25.43
C LEU A 151 -2.65 -27.95 25.62
N GLY A 152 -2.41 -26.75 26.14
CA GLY A 152 -1.07 -26.21 26.37
C GLY A 152 -0.25 -26.00 25.10
N LEU A 153 -0.90 -25.79 23.94
CA LEU A 153 -0.21 -25.63 22.66
C LEU A 153 0.39 -24.23 22.52
N ASP A 154 1.68 -24.17 22.18
CA ASP A 154 2.39 -22.94 21.92
C ASP A 154 2.03 -22.40 20.51
N MET A 155 0.81 -21.95 20.39
CA MET A 155 0.24 -21.38 19.17
C MET A 155 -0.86 -20.37 19.47
N LYS A 156 -1.06 -19.42 18.59
CA LYS A 156 -2.15 -18.44 18.68
C LYS A 156 -3.05 -18.54 17.46
N ILE A 157 -4.35 -18.77 17.69
CA ILE A 157 -5.35 -18.71 16.63
C ILE A 157 -5.64 -17.24 16.34
N GLY A 158 -5.29 -16.78 15.15
CA GLY A 158 -5.46 -15.39 14.71
C GLY A 158 -6.87 -15.11 14.22
N ASP A 159 -7.41 -16.00 13.38
CA ASP A 159 -8.72 -15.83 12.75
C ASP A 159 -9.34 -17.17 12.34
N VAL A 160 -10.65 -17.14 12.06
CA VAL A 160 -11.41 -18.29 11.55
C VAL A 160 -12.21 -17.85 10.33
N GLU A 161 -12.24 -18.65 9.30
CA GLU A 161 -13.01 -18.41 8.09
C GLU A 161 -13.87 -19.62 7.75
N PHE A 162 -15.18 -19.45 7.78
CA PHE A 162 -16.12 -20.46 7.31
C PHE A 162 -16.24 -20.44 5.78
N GLN A 163 -16.32 -21.63 5.18
CA GLN A 163 -16.71 -21.77 3.80
C GLN A 163 -18.16 -21.33 3.62
N GLY A 164 -18.53 -20.81 2.46
CA GLY A 164 -19.85 -20.24 2.21
C GLY A 164 -21.02 -21.21 2.45
N ASP A 165 -20.79 -22.53 2.32
CA ASP A 165 -21.77 -23.57 2.63
C ASP A 165 -21.81 -23.96 4.13
N GLY A 166 -20.93 -23.39 4.94
CA GLY A 166 -20.88 -23.65 6.39
C GLY A 166 -20.39 -25.04 6.80
N THR A 167 -19.93 -25.88 5.87
CA THR A 167 -19.52 -27.27 6.15
C THR A 167 -18.07 -27.40 6.59
N LYS A 168 -17.24 -26.39 6.27
CA LYS A 168 -15.80 -26.37 6.54
C LYS A 168 -15.40 -25.02 7.12
N ALA A 169 -14.41 -25.01 8.02
CA ALA A 169 -13.74 -23.78 8.45
C ALA A 169 -12.22 -23.91 8.38
N ILE A 170 -11.59 -22.79 8.02
CA ILE A 170 -10.14 -22.61 8.00
C ILE A 170 -9.75 -21.84 9.26
N PHE A 171 -8.91 -22.44 10.09
CA PHE A 171 -8.36 -21.83 11.28
C PHE A 171 -6.96 -21.29 10.97
N TYR A 172 -6.81 -19.99 10.96
CA TYR A 172 -5.52 -19.33 10.76
C TYR A 172 -4.78 -19.24 12.08
N TYR A 173 -3.58 -19.78 12.14
CA TYR A 173 -2.78 -19.78 13.36
C TYR A 173 -1.35 -19.31 13.12
N ILE A 174 -0.72 -18.83 14.20
CA ILE A 174 0.68 -18.45 14.28
C ILE A 174 1.36 -19.34 15.30
N ALA A 175 2.52 -19.84 14.95
CA ALA A 175 3.41 -20.55 15.84
C ALA A 175 4.86 -20.32 15.38
N ASP A 176 5.78 -20.17 16.33
CA ASP A 176 7.19 -20.00 16.04
C ASP A 176 7.87 -21.35 15.71
N ALA A 177 7.38 -22.42 16.29
CA ALA A 177 7.85 -23.78 16.06
C ALA A 177 6.74 -24.68 15.47
N ARG A 178 7.11 -25.90 15.12
CA ARG A 178 6.15 -26.90 14.65
C ARG A 178 5.29 -27.39 15.83
N VAL A 179 3.98 -27.25 15.70
CA VAL A 179 2.99 -27.67 16.72
C VAL A 179 2.28 -28.94 16.27
N ASP A 180 2.10 -29.89 17.19
CA ASP A 180 1.24 -31.05 16.96
C ASP A 180 -0.20 -30.74 17.38
N PHE A 181 -1.04 -30.51 16.40
CA PHE A 181 -2.45 -30.17 16.60
C PHE A 181 -3.43 -31.29 16.28
N ARG A 182 -2.98 -32.56 16.24
CA ARG A 182 -3.85 -33.71 15.91
C ARG A 182 -5.02 -33.82 16.90
N GLN A 183 -4.76 -33.65 18.19
CA GLN A 183 -5.81 -33.67 19.20
C GLN A 183 -6.72 -32.46 19.08
N LEU A 184 -6.15 -31.29 18.85
CA LEU A 184 -6.92 -30.04 18.66
C LEU A 184 -7.90 -30.13 17.48
N ILE A 185 -7.50 -30.77 16.38
CA ILE A 185 -8.40 -31.00 15.23
C ILE A 185 -9.58 -31.85 15.59
N LYS A 186 -9.38 -32.91 16.40
CA LYS A 186 -10.47 -33.78 16.88
C LYS A 186 -11.42 -32.97 17.76
N ASP A 187 -10.89 -32.25 18.74
CA ASP A 187 -11.70 -31.43 19.64
C ASP A 187 -12.49 -30.36 18.87
N PHE A 188 -11.89 -29.73 17.82
CA PHE A 188 -12.60 -28.79 16.97
C PHE A 188 -13.69 -29.46 16.13
N ALA A 189 -13.45 -30.66 15.60
CA ALA A 189 -14.44 -31.38 14.82
C ALA A 189 -15.64 -31.82 15.71
N GLU A 190 -15.38 -32.20 16.94
CA GLU A 190 -16.42 -32.57 17.92
C GLU A 190 -17.21 -31.36 18.42
N GLU A 191 -16.54 -30.25 18.72
CA GLU A 191 -17.18 -29.03 19.25
C GLU A 191 -17.99 -28.26 18.21
N PHE A 192 -17.47 -28.16 16.99
CA PHE A 192 -18.07 -27.29 15.95
C PHE A 192 -18.86 -28.08 14.89
N HIS A 193 -18.76 -29.40 14.85
CA HIS A 193 -19.40 -30.27 13.86
C HIS A 193 -19.12 -29.89 12.40
N ILE A 194 -17.87 -29.47 12.10
CA ILE A 194 -17.40 -29.02 10.79
C ILE A 194 -16.11 -29.72 10.41
N ARG A 195 -15.77 -29.67 9.12
CA ARG A 195 -14.43 -30.04 8.66
C ARG A 195 -13.45 -28.92 8.99
N VAL A 196 -12.34 -29.30 9.62
CA VAL A 196 -11.31 -28.39 10.11
C VAL A 196 -10.12 -28.38 9.15
N GLU A 197 -9.72 -27.20 8.71
CA GLU A 197 -8.45 -26.99 8.04
C GLU A 197 -7.59 -26.03 8.87
N MET A 198 -6.35 -26.43 9.18
CA MET A 198 -5.40 -25.59 9.90
C MET A 198 -4.45 -24.93 8.90
N LYS A 199 -4.33 -23.59 8.95
CA LYS A 199 -3.46 -22.84 8.07
C LYS A 199 -2.55 -21.92 8.86
N GLN A 200 -1.24 -22.18 8.78
CA GLN A 200 -0.26 -21.30 9.40
C GLN A 200 -0.14 -19.99 8.63
N ILE A 201 -0.08 -18.88 9.35
CA ILE A 201 0.13 -17.54 8.82
C ILE A 201 1.34 -16.90 9.50
N GLY A 202 2.00 -16.01 8.77
CA GLY A 202 3.10 -15.23 9.33
C GLY A 202 2.62 -13.95 10.03
N ALA A 203 3.45 -13.39 10.90
CA ALA A 203 3.13 -12.17 11.67
C ALA A 203 2.68 -10.97 10.80
N ARG A 204 3.23 -10.83 9.57
CA ARG A 204 2.78 -9.77 8.64
C ARG A 204 1.37 -10.02 8.12
N GLN A 205 1.03 -11.27 7.87
CA GLN A 205 -0.31 -11.66 7.44
C GLN A 205 -1.31 -11.44 8.57
N GLU A 206 -0.97 -11.80 9.80
CA GLU A 206 -1.78 -11.50 11.00
C GLU A 206 -2.02 -10.00 11.13
N ALA A 207 -0.97 -9.18 11.06
CA ALA A 207 -1.12 -7.72 11.10
C ALA A 207 -2.03 -7.20 9.96
N GLY A 208 -2.02 -7.84 8.80
CA GLY A 208 -2.92 -7.55 7.69
C GLY A 208 -4.37 -7.92 7.96
N LEU A 209 -4.62 -9.00 8.74
CA LEU A 209 -5.96 -9.40 9.17
C LEU A 209 -6.55 -8.44 10.21
N ILE A 210 -5.74 -8.05 11.19
CA ILE A 210 -6.14 -7.10 12.25
C ILE A 210 -6.35 -5.70 11.65
N GLY A 211 -5.52 -5.31 10.69
CA GLY A 211 -5.54 -3.97 10.12
C GLY A 211 -4.86 -2.93 11.02
N GLY A 212 -5.17 -1.66 10.78
CA GLY A 212 -4.64 -0.53 11.54
C GLY A 212 -3.98 0.54 10.67
N ILE A 213 -3.37 1.52 11.33
CA ILE A 213 -2.71 2.67 10.69
C ILE A 213 -1.20 2.53 10.85
N GLY A 214 -0.46 2.68 9.78
CA GLY A 214 1.00 2.68 9.80
C GLY A 214 1.58 4.01 10.31
N VAL A 215 2.89 4.04 10.54
CA VAL A 215 3.62 5.26 10.91
C VAL A 215 3.53 6.38 9.86
N CYS A 216 3.14 6.06 8.64
CA CYS A 216 2.90 7.00 7.55
C CYS A 216 1.49 7.64 7.59
N GLY A 217 0.67 7.37 8.63
CA GLY A 217 -0.70 7.86 8.75
C GLY A 217 -1.72 7.19 7.83
N ARG A 218 -1.31 6.18 7.03
CA ARG A 218 -2.20 5.44 6.12
C ARG A 218 -2.49 4.04 6.66
N ALA A 219 -3.62 3.46 6.23
CA ALA A 219 -3.91 2.06 6.55
C ALA A 219 -2.78 1.13 6.07
N LEU A 220 -2.55 0.05 6.82
CA LEU A 220 -1.44 -0.88 6.56
C LEU A 220 -1.47 -1.41 5.13
N CYS A 221 -0.32 -1.42 4.44
CA CYS A 221 -0.20 -1.95 3.08
C CYS A 221 -0.62 -3.43 2.99
N CYS A 222 -0.30 -4.23 4.02
CA CYS A 222 -0.68 -5.64 4.11
C CYS A 222 -2.19 -5.85 4.29
N SER A 223 -2.92 -4.86 4.83
CA SER A 223 -4.39 -4.92 4.92
C SER A 223 -5.08 -4.40 3.66
N LYS A 224 -4.40 -3.60 2.83
CA LYS A 224 -4.98 -2.93 1.67
C LYS A 224 -4.74 -3.69 0.36
N PHE A 225 -3.51 -3.68 -0.14
CA PHE A 225 -3.22 -4.16 -1.50
C PHE A 225 -2.16 -5.26 -1.57
N ILE A 226 -1.28 -5.39 -0.57
CA ILE A 226 -0.28 -6.45 -0.57
C ILE A 226 -0.95 -7.76 -0.17
N SER A 227 -0.97 -8.72 -1.07
CA SER A 227 -1.51 -10.08 -0.86
C SER A 227 -0.43 -11.16 -0.96
N ASP A 228 0.75 -10.81 -1.48
CA ASP A 228 1.90 -11.71 -1.55
C ASP A 228 2.95 -11.26 -0.52
N PHE A 229 3.25 -12.13 0.42
CA PHE A 229 4.09 -11.83 1.58
C PHE A 229 5.47 -12.47 1.44
N GLN A 230 6.23 -11.96 0.48
CA GLN A 230 7.62 -12.36 0.28
C GLN A 230 8.52 -11.86 1.41
N SER A 231 9.62 -12.58 1.65
CA SER A 231 10.65 -12.15 2.57
C SER A 231 11.35 -10.90 2.04
N ILE A 232 11.53 -9.88 2.89
CA ILE A 232 12.13 -8.60 2.52
C ILE A 232 13.54 -8.55 3.08
N THR A 233 14.52 -8.31 2.22
CA THR A 233 15.93 -8.19 2.61
C THR A 233 16.27 -6.75 2.99
N THR A 234 17.29 -6.57 3.82
CA THR A 234 17.81 -5.24 4.20
C THR A 234 18.44 -4.51 3.01
N GLN A 235 18.75 -5.21 1.93
CA GLN A 235 19.24 -4.60 0.71
C GLN A 235 18.23 -3.62 0.09
N ALA A 236 16.93 -3.91 0.20
CA ALA A 236 15.88 -2.99 -0.23
C ALA A 236 15.89 -1.67 0.56
N ALA A 237 16.34 -1.66 1.80
CA ALA A 237 16.52 -0.43 2.57
C ALA A 237 17.82 0.30 2.20
N ARG A 238 18.88 -0.44 1.90
CA ARG A 238 20.17 0.14 1.47
C ARG A 238 20.08 0.85 0.13
N CYS A 239 19.37 0.28 -0.85
CA CYS A 239 19.21 0.92 -2.15
C CYS A 239 18.38 2.22 -2.09
N GLN A 240 17.66 2.47 -0.98
CA GLN A 240 16.91 3.69 -0.71
C GLN A 240 17.66 4.68 0.21
N ASP A 241 18.91 4.37 0.51
CA ASP A 241 19.76 5.16 1.43
C ASP A 241 19.13 5.36 2.83
N LEU A 242 18.34 4.36 3.29
CA LEU A 242 17.71 4.40 4.59
C LEU A 242 18.66 3.90 5.69
N SER A 243 18.71 4.63 6.80
CA SER A 243 19.46 4.20 7.97
C SER A 243 18.96 2.84 8.47
N LEU A 244 19.89 1.92 8.76
CA LEU A 244 19.56 0.55 9.19
C LEU A 244 19.10 0.46 10.66
N ASN A 245 18.43 1.49 11.17
CA ASN A 245 17.86 1.47 12.52
C ASN A 245 16.59 0.58 12.53
N PRO A 246 16.58 -0.53 13.30
CA PRO A 246 15.45 -1.45 13.36
C PRO A 246 14.13 -0.77 13.75
N GLN A 247 14.16 0.19 14.67
CA GLN A 247 12.96 0.92 15.12
C GLN A 247 12.30 1.73 13.98
N LYS A 248 13.10 2.31 13.09
CA LYS A 248 12.62 3.07 11.93
C LYS A 248 12.17 2.16 10.79
N LEU A 249 12.78 0.97 10.66
CA LEU A 249 12.53 0.05 9.56
C LEU A 249 11.43 -0.98 9.85
N ALA A 250 11.12 -1.26 11.13
CA ALA A 250 10.10 -2.23 11.51
C ALA A 250 8.68 -1.72 11.25
N GLY A 251 7.83 -2.59 10.72
CA GLY A 251 6.39 -2.38 10.62
C GLY A 251 5.66 -2.82 11.89
N GLN A 252 4.34 -2.68 11.92
CA GLN A 252 3.47 -3.15 13.02
C GLN A 252 3.63 -4.67 13.30
N CYS A 253 4.00 -5.44 12.30
CA CYS A 253 4.25 -6.89 12.40
C CYS A 253 5.67 -7.24 12.90
N SER A 254 6.44 -6.30 13.41
CA SER A 254 7.86 -6.45 13.82
C SER A 254 8.81 -6.92 12.71
N LYS A 255 8.35 -7.06 11.47
CA LYS A 255 9.18 -7.36 10.30
C LYS A 255 9.48 -6.09 9.52
N LEU A 256 10.48 -6.12 8.62
CA LEU A 256 10.83 -4.99 7.78
C LEU A 256 9.59 -4.47 7.01
N LYS A 257 9.41 -3.14 6.96
CA LYS A 257 8.27 -2.50 6.29
C LYS A 257 8.14 -2.96 4.83
N CYS A 258 6.95 -3.41 4.46
CA CYS A 258 6.68 -3.90 3.10
C CYS A 258 6.69 -2.78 2.03
N CYS A 259 6.44 -1.52 2.39
CA CYS A 259 6.58 -0.39 1.48
C CYS A 259 8.02 -0.23 0.98
N ILE A 260 9.03 -0.49 1.82
CA ILE A 260 10.45 -0.45 1.41
C ILE A 260 10.71 -1.41 0.25
N ASN A 261 10.20 -2.65 0.31
CA ASN A 261 10.35 -3.60 -0.79
C ASN A 261 9.52 -3.22 -2.02
N TYR A 262 8.34 -2.66 -1.80
CA TYR A 262 7.44 -2.25 -2.88
C TYR A 262 8.05 -1.15 -3.76
N GLU A 263 8.76 -0.22 -3.15
CA GLU A 263 9.40 0.91 -3.82
C GLU A 263 10.81 0.58 -4.35
N ALA A 264 11.42 -0.53 -3.90
CA ALA A 264 12.82 -0.86 -4.19
C ALA A 264 13.15 -0.89 -5.69
N SER A 265 12.26 -1.43 -6.53
CA SER A 265 12.45 -1.49 -7.98
C SER A 265 12.52 -0.10 -8.61
N THR A 266 11.69 0.82 -8.16
CA THR A 266 11.68 2.22 -8.63
C THR A 266 12.97 2.94 -8.29
N TYR A 267 13.49 2.73 -7.06
CA TYR A 267 14.79 3.29 -6.66
C TYR A 267 15.95 2.69 -7.46
N ILE A 268 15.95 1.37 -7.68
CA ILE A 268 16.97 0.71 -8.50
C ILE A 268 16.97 1.22 -9.93
N ASP A 269 15.80 1.43 -10.52
CA ASP A 269 15.68 1.99 -11.86
C ASP A 269 16.16 3.43 -11.92
N ALA A 270 15.79 4.25 -10.95
CA ALA A 270 16.25 5.63 -10.86
C ALA A 270 17.77 5.74 -10.65
N GLN A 271 18.37 4.81 -9.88
CA GLN A 271 19.82 4.77 -9.66
C GLN A 271 20.66 4.50 -10.92
N LYS A 272 20.08 3.83 -11.93
CA LYS A 272 20.81 3.54 -13.20
C LYS A 272 21.28 4.81 -13.91
N ASP A 273 20.62 5.91 -13.67
CA ASP A 273 20.92 7.21 -14.29
C ASP A 273 22.09 7.94 -13.63
N PHE A 274 22.45 7.52 -12.41
CA PHE A 274 23.49 8.17 -11.62
C PHE A 274 24.88 7.72 -12.06
N PRO A 275 25.84 8.64 -12.17
CA PRO A 275 27.21 8.31 -12.46
C PRO A 275 27.86 7.61 -11.25
N ASN A 276 28.69 6.61 -11.53
CA ASN A 276 29.47 5.94 -10.49
C ASN A 276 30.70 6.78 -10.13
N LEU A 277 30.62 7.46 -8.99
CA LEU A 277 31.69 8.31 -8.48
C LEU A 277 32.60 7.49 -7.56
N ARG A 278 33.77 7.09 -8.05
CA ARG A 278 34.81 6.46 -7.22
C ARG A 278 35.79 7.48 -6.65
N ASN A 279 35.98 8.60 -7.36
CA ASN A 279 36.89 9.67 -6.98
C ASN A 279 36.10 10.95 -6.73
N PRO A 280 36.60 11.88 -5.90
CA PRO A 280 35.99 13.18 -5.72
C PRO A 280 35.99 13.97 -7.04
N LEU A 281 35.04 14.89 -7.19
CA LEU A 281 35.00 15.80 -8.32
C LEU A 281 36.02 16.91 -8.11
N GLU A 282 36.82 17.23 -9.13
CA GLU A 282 37.80 18.32 -9.07
C GLU A 282 37.19 19.63 -9.57
N PHE A 283 37.24 20.66 -8.74
CA PHE A 283 36.90 22.03 -9.04
C PHE A 283 38.11 22.96 -8.86
N GLU A 284 38.02 24.20 -9.31
CA GLU A 284 39.09 25.18 -9.11
C GLU A 284 39.37 25.44 -7.62
N ASP A 285 38.33 25.42 -6.79
CA ASP A 285 38.40 25.61 -5.34
C ASP A 285 38.89 24.38 -4.55
N GLY A 286 39.01 23.21 -5.18
CA GLY A 286 39.46 21.99 -4.56
C GLY A 286 38.59 20.75 -4.86
N PRO A 287 38.90 19.60 -4.25
CA PRO A 287 38.15 18.37 -4.44
C PRO A 287 36.82 18.41 -3.69
N ALA A 288 35.73 18.04 -4.36
CA ALA A 288 34.39 17.94 -3.78
C ALA A 288 34.00 16.48 -3.59
N PHE A 289 33.59 16.13 -2.38
CA PHE A 289 33.23 14.79 -1.97
C PHE A 289 31.71 14.60 -2.00
N LEU A 290 31.25 13.46 -2.50
CA LEU A 290 29.82 13.08 -2.46
C LEU A 290 29.43 12.73 -1.02
N MET A 291 28.50 13.47 -0.44
CA MET A 291 28.02 13.25 0.92
C MET A 291 26.68 12.54 0.98
N LYS A 292 25.76 12.89 0.08
CA LYS A 292 24.41 12.32 0.03
C LYS A 292 23.84 12.36 -1.39
N THR A 293 22.98 11.40 -1.70
CA THR A 293 22.25 11.32 -2.96
C THR A 293 20.75 11.34 -2.70
N ASP A 294 20.00 12.21 -3.37
CA ASP A 294 18.54 12.14 -3.43
C ASP A 294 18.16 11.55 -4.78
N ILE A 295 17.84 10.25 -4.74
CA ILE A 295 17.63 9.45 -5.94
C ILE A 295 16.43 9.93 -6.75
N LEU A 296 15.30 10.19 -6.10
CA LEU A 296 14.06 10.56 -6.78
C LEU A 296 14.06 12.00 -7.29
N ARG A 297 14.79 12.91 -6.61
CA ARG A 297 15.00 14.29 -7.08
C ARG A 297 16.13 14.41 -8.10
N ARG A 298 16.86 13.31 -8.37
CA ARG A 298 18.03 13.32 -9.27
C ARG A 298 19.10 14.34 -8.85
N THR A 299 19.29 14.50 -7.52
CA THR A 299 20.19 15.51 -6.95
C THR A 299 21.26 14.82 -6.11
N MET A 300 22.50 15.26 -6.29
CA MET A 300 23.67 14.78 -5.55
C MET A 300 24.24 15.94 -4.73
N TYR A 301 24.49 15.71 -3.45
CA TYR A 301 24.98 16.73 -2.52
C TYR A 301 26.47 16.53 -2.29
N PHE A 302 27.23 17.57 -2.56
CA PHE A 302 28.69 17.58 -2.43
C PHE A 302 29.14 18.55 -1.34
N SER A 303 30.29 18.28 -0.74
CA SER A 303 30.99 19.17 0.18
C SER A 303 32.48 19.15 -0.11
N TYR A 304 33.19 20.26 0.16
CA TYR A 304 34.65 20.29 0.13
C TYR A 304 35.27 19.58 1.32
N ASP A 305 34.53 19.36 2.39
CA ASP A 305 34.96 18.65 3.58
C ASP A 305 34.44 17.21 3.57
N ALA A 306 35.32 16.22 3.54
CA ALA A 306 34.99 14.80 3.48
C ALA A 306 34.36 14.25 4.80
N HIS A 307 34.50 14.97 5.91
CA HIS A 307 34.08 14.49 7.23
C HIS A 307 32.93 15.28 7.86
N SER A 308 32.50 16.37 7.22
CA SER A 308 31.46 17.23 7.72
C SER A 308 30.28 17.31 6.75
N MET A 309 29.05 17.16 7.27
CA MET A 309 27.81 17.43 6.51
C MET A 309 27.44 18.92 6.51
N ALA A 310 28.33 19.82 6.92
CA ALA A 310 28.13 21.25 6.79
C ALA A 310 28.37 21.68 5.32
N ASN A 311 27.70 22.75 4.91
CA ASN A 311 27.87 23.34 3.58
C ASN A 311 27.68 22.35 2.42
N LEU A 312 26.50 21.73 2.35
CA LEU A 312 26.13 20.83 1.27
C LEU A 312 25.64 21.63 0.07
N TYR A 313 26.25 21.38 -1.08
CA TYR A 313 25.89 22.01 -2.37
C TYR A 313 25.15 20.98 -3.25
N PRO A 314 23.89 21.23 -3.62
CA PRO A 314 23.14 20.36 -4.52
C PRO A 314 23.61 20.54 -5.96
N LEU A 315 23.85 19.43 -6.66
CA LEU A 315 24.07 19.40 -8.11
C LEU A 315 23.10 18.38 -8.73
N SER A 316 22.53 18.72 -9.88
CA SER A 316 21.73 17.77 -10.66
C SER A 316 22.62 16.68 -11.28
N VAL A 317 22.05 15.50 -11.54
CA VAL A 317 22.79 14.39 -12.18
C VAL A 317 23.44 14.83 -13.49
N ASP A 318 22.77 15.70 -14.26
CA ASP A 318 23.26 16.14 -15.56
C ASP A 318 24.48 17.06 -15.39
N GLN A 319 24.45 18.00 -14.45
CA GLN A 319 25.60 18.85 -14.08
C GLN A 319 26.79 18.00 -13.60
N VAL A 320 26.52 16.96 -12.80
CA VAL A 320 27.58 16.06 -12.33
C VAL A 320 28.23 15.31 -13.52
N LYS A 321 27.43 14.86 -14.50
CA LYS A 321 27.96 14.24 -15.73
C LYS A 321 28.82 15.21 -16.54
N GLU A 322 28.44 16.47 -16.65
CA GLU A 322 29.25 17.52 -17.29
C GLU A 322 30.58 17.75 -16.58
N VAL A 323 30.56 17.86 -15.24
CA VAL A 323 31.78 18.01 -14.43
C VAL A 323 32.71 16.82 -14.62
N ILE A 324 32.17 15.60 -14.62
CA ILE A 324 32.98 14.39 -14.87
C ILE A 324 33.61 14.42 -16.27
N ALA A 325 32.86 14.86 -17.27
CA ALA A 325 33.39 14.97 -18.63
C ALA A 325 34.48 16.05 -18.72
N ALA A 326 34.32 17.20 -18.07
CA ALA A 326 35.32 18.24 -17.97
C ALA A 326 36.60 17.74 -17.26
N ASN A 327 36.47 17.06 -16.13
CA ASN A 327 37.59 16.53 -15.36
C ASN A 327 38.38 15.45 -16.15
N ARG A 328 37.68 14.62 -16.95
CA ARG A 328 38.34 13.64 -17.85
C ARG A 328 39.18 14.33 -18.92
N ASN A 329 38.79 15.51 -19.35
CA ASN A 329 39.51 16.32 -20.33
C ASN A 329 40.58 17.23 -19.69
N GLY A 330 40.84 17.07 -18.39
CA GLY A 330 41.83 17.88 -17.63
C GLY A 330 41.35 19.27 -17.27
N GLY A 331 40.10 19.63 -17.54
CA GLY A 331 39.49 20.89 -17.17
C GLY A 331 38.98 20.86 -15.72
N LYS A 332 39.17 21.96 -14.97
CA LYS A 332 38.57 22.14 -13.66
C LYS A 332 37.45 23.19 -13.77
N PRO A 333 36.19 22.76 -13.59
CA PRO A 333 35.07 23.70 -13.62
C PRO A 333 35.14 24.78 -12.51
N SER A 334 34.45 25.89 -12.71
CA SER A 334 34.28 26.94 -11.71
C SER A 334 33.64 26.42 -10.43
N SER A 335 33.64 27.25 -9.40
CA SER A 335 33.20 26.96 -8.03
C SER A 335 31.90 26.11 -7.93
N LEU A 336 31.91 25.17 -6.98
CA LEU A 336 30.74 24.38 -6.59
C LEU A 336 29.56 25.28 -6.13
N GLN A 337 29.88 26.44 -5.50
CA GLN A 337 28.90 27.36 -4.95
C GLN A 337 28.04 28.04 -6.03
N ASP A 338 28.62 28.42 -7.16
CA ASP A 338 27.92 29.10 -8.25
C ASP A 338 26.94 28.17 -8.96
N ARG A 339 27.30 26.90 -9.11
CA ARG A 339 26.44 25.89 -9.74
C ARG A 339 25.30 25.44 -8.81
N GLY A 340 25.52 25.29 -7.50
CA GLY A 340 24.50 24.94 -6.52
C GLY A 340 23.43 26.01 -6.30
N ARG A 341 23.74 27.31 -6.54
CA ARG A 341 22.75 28.39 -6.43
C ARG A 341 21.76 28.44 -7.60
N GLN A 342 22.16 27.98 -8.78
CA GLN A 342 21.28 28.00 -9.96
C GLN A 342 20.12 27.01 -9.83
N ASP A 343 20.30 25.88 -9.13
CA ASP A 343 19.25 24.89 -8.93
C ASP A 343 18.35 25.21 -7.73
N ALA A 344 18.89 25.86 -6.68
CA ALA A 344 18.07 26.32 -5.56
C ALA A 344 17.02 27.37 -5.97
N ALA A 345 17.27 28.13 -7.05
CA ALA A 345 16.31 29.07 -7.62
C ALA A 345 15.19 28.42 -8.44
N ARG A 346 15.31 27.12 -8.75
CA ARG A 346 14.31 26.31 -9.49
C ARG A 346 13.47 25.41 -8.60
N ASP A 347 13.65 25.44 -7.28
CA ASP A 347 12.75 24.76 -6.36
C ASP A 347 11.35 25.39 -6.50
N THR A 348 10.57 24.80 -7.39
CA THR A 348 9.15 25.10 -7.51
C THR A 348 8.52 24.78 -6.16
N GLU A 349 7.87 25.79 -5.56
CA GLU A 349 7.01 25.57 -4.40
C GLU A 349 6.15 24.34 -4.66
N PHE A 350 6.35 23.29 -3.88
CA PHE A 350 5.46 22.15 -3.89
C PHE A 350 4.10 22.63 -3.43
N VAL A 351 3.21 22.90 -4.36
CA VAL A 351 1.80 23.06 -4.04
C VAL A 351 1.35 21.74 -3.45
N SER A 352 1.07 21.72 -2.16
CA SER A 352 0.53 20.55 -1.48
C SER A 352 -0.69 20.06 -2.25
N ALA A 353 -0.68 18.83 -2.73
CA ALA A 353 -1.85 18.20 -3.38
C ALA A 353 -3.02 17.99 -2.39
N VAL A 354 -2.75 18.06 -1.09
CA VAL A 354 -3.73 18.19 -0.01
C VAL A 354 -3.94 19.69 0.13
N GLY A 355 -5.12 20.19 -0.24
CA GLY A 355 -5.44 21.62 -0.23
C GLY A 355 -4.96 22.31 1.04
N ASP A 356 -4.50 23.53 0.89
CA ASP A 356 -3.99 24.33 1.99
C ASP A 356 -5.07 24.52 3.05
N ASP A 357 -4.99 23.74 4.14
CA ASP A 357 -5.91 23.78 5.28
C ASP A 357 -5.62 24.96 6.24
N SER A 358 -4.84 25.95 5.79
CA SER A 358 -4.58 27.11 6.59
C SER A 358 -5.89 27.88 6.85
N ILE A 359 -6.11 28.23 8.11
CA ILE A 359 -7.29 28.97 8.57
C ILE A 359 -7.39 30.34 7.86
N SER A 360 -6.28 30.88 7.38
CA SER A 360 -6.16 32.19 6.70
C SER A 360 -6.36 32.14 5.18
N ARG A 361 -6.69 30.99 4.57
CA ARG A 361 -6.85 30.87 3.10
C ARG A 361 -7.95 31.75 2.51
N PHE A 362 -8.91 32.17 3.34
CA PHE A 362 -9.99 33.07 2.95
C PHE A 362 -9.73 34.53 3.26
N ASP A 363 -8.61 34.86 3.92
CA ASP A 363 -8.23 36.22 4.17
C ASP A 363 -7.68 36.85 2.88
N GLU A 364 -8.48 37.64 2.21
CA GLU A 364 -8.03 38.41 1.06
C GLU A 364 -6.88 39.34 1.49
N LYS A 365 -5.70 39.10 0.94
CA LYS A 365 -4.57 40.05 1.06
C LYS A 365 -5.01 41.40 0.52
N LYS A 366 -5.50 42.31 1.36
CA LYS A 366 -5.72 43.71 1.01
C LYS A 366 -4.40 44.25 0.47
N LYS A 367 -4.32 44.44 -0.86
CA LYS A 367 -3.21 45.12 -1.52
C LYS A 367 -3.06 46.47 -0.87
N ARG A 368 -2.03 46.68 -0.06
CA ARG A 368 -1.60 48.00 0.41
C ARG A 368 -1.25 48.81 -0.84
N ARG A 369 -2.16 49.71 -1.22
CA ARG A 369 -1.86 50.79 -2.20
C ARG A 369 -0.76 51.64 -1.60
N SER A 370 0.44 51.58 -2.13
CA SER A 370 1.52 52.51 -1.84
C SER A 370 1.08 53.88 -2.34
N GLY A 371 0.61 54.70 -1.46
CA GLY A 371 0.34 56.13 -1.73
C GLY A 371 1.67 56.83 -1.97
N ARG A 372 1.88 57.32 -3.19
CA ARG A 372 2.91 58.31 -3.52
C ARG A 372 2.69 59.54 -2.66
N GLY A 373 3.48 59.73 -1.61
CA GLY A 373 3.52 60.96 -0.81
C GLY A 373 4.17 62.08 -1.60
N ARG A 374 3.38 63.12 -1.90
CA ARG A 374 3.83 64.37 -2.37
C ARG A 374 4.62 65.11 -1.28
N HIS A 375 5.90 65.39 -1.53
CA HIS A 375 6.66 66.44 -0.81
C HIS A 375 5.91 67.73 -0.77
N ARG A 376 5.62 68.20 0.40
CA ARG A 376 5.25 69.61 0.63
C ARG A 376 6.11 70.16 1.75
N ASN A 377 7.11 70.89 1.30
CA ASN A 377 7.93 71.83 2.09
C ASN A 377 7.03 72.77 2.88
N ARG A 378 7.21 72.93 4.17
CA ARG A 378 6.75 74.10 4.92
C ARG A 378 7.65 74.34 6.12
N GLN A 379 8.13 75.57 6.11
CA GLN A 379 9.05 76.25 7.00
C GLN A 379 8.57 76.25 8.46
N LYS A 380 9.57 76.26 9.36
CA LYS A 380 9.41 76.59 10.80
C LYS A 380 8.99 78.05 10.96
N PRO A 381 8.35 78.43 12.07
CA PRO A 381 8.87 79.46 12.95
C PRO A 381 9.11 79.04 14.39
N ASN A 382 10.16 79.65 14.93
CA ASN A 382 10.49 79.74 16.33
C ASN A 382 9.41 80.39 17.14
N GLU A 383 9.26 80.01 18.42
CA GLU A 383 9.14 80.91 19.60
C GLU A 383 9.08 80.11 20.87
N LYS A 384 9.95 80.37 21.67
CA LYS A 384 10.23 80.72 23.04
C LYS A 384 9.02 80.85 23.97
N GLY A 385 9.24 80.38 25.22
CA GLY A 385 8.61 80.98 26.42
C GLY A 385 8.11 79.93 27.44
N GLU A 386 8.89 79.76 28.47
CA GLU A 386 8.71 80.01 29.88
C GLU A 386 7.60 79.26 30.66
N ALA A 387 8.08 78.45 31.62
CA ALA A 387 7.82 78.48 33.07
C ALA A 387 6.40 78.31 33.61
N LYS A 388 6.15 77.24 34.27
CA LYS A 388 6.00 77.10 35.72
C LYS A 388 5.89 75.64 36.11
#